data_871b85ee1326ca766184178103d46eca
#
_entry.id   871b85ee1326ca766184178103d46eca
#
_cell.length_a   1.000
_cell.length_b   1.000
_cell.length_c   1.000
_cell.angle_alpha   90.00
_cell.angle_beta   90.00
_cell.angle_gamma   90.00
#
_symmetry.space_group_name_H-M   'P 1'
#
loop_
_entity.id
_entity.type
_entity.pdbx_description
1 polymer ?
#
loop_
_entity_poly.entity_id
_entity_poly.type
_entity_poly.pdbx_seq_one_letter_code
_entity_poly.pdbx_strand_id
1 'polypeptide(L)'
;NGCWDLSTALKAATQLKGKVSYLEDPCGAEGRFSSREIMAEFKQRSGIPTATNMVATDSRELAHAIKQSALDIPLADPHFWGMEGAVQVSSLCDQNGLSWGAHSNNHFDISLAMVSQVAAAAEGTITAIDTHWIWQEGQHLTLNPPQITDGAIQIGNTVGLGVEIDRSAVEQAHALYKRVGQSDRDDSLAMQGLIKNWEFDPKRPCMVR
;
A
#
# COMPACT_ATOMS: atom_id res chain seq x y z
N ASN A 1 6.83 5.84 0.32
CA ASN A 1 5.91 6.66 -0.48
C ASN A 1 6.66 7.60 -1.46
N GLY A 2 7.75 7.12 -2.08
CA GLY A 2 8.47 7.88 -3.10
C GLY A 2 9.15 9.16 -2.60
N CYS A 3 9.48 9.24 -1.31
CA CYS A 3 10.01 10.48 -0.72
C CYS A 3 11.50 10.68 -0.95
N TRP A 4 12.26 9.63 -1.23
CA TRP A 4 13.69 9.73 -1.49
C TRP A 4 13.99 10.00 -2.95
N ASP A 5 15.06 10.74 -3.21
CA ASP A 5 15.71 10.72 -4.50
C ASP A 5 16.44 9.37 -4.71
N LEU A 6 16.82 9.08 -5.94
CA LEU A 6 17.50 7.83 -6.29
C LEU A 6 18.80 7.63 -5.51
N SER A 7 19.58 8.70 -5.32
CA SER A 7 20.86 8.64 -4.58
C SER A 7 20.66 8.23 -3.13
N THR A 8 19.68 8.82 -2.45
CA THR A 8 19.33 8.51 -1.07
C THR A 8 18.79 7.08 -0.96
N ALA A 9 17.89 6.69 -1.86
CA ALA A 9 17.35 5.33 -1.89
C ALA A 9 18.45 4.28 -2.08
N LEU A 10 19.41 4.49 -2.97
CA LEU A 10 20.52 3.57 -3.19
C LEU A 10 21.47 3.49 -1.99
N LYS A 11 21.70 4.59 -1.27
CA LYS A 11 22.48 4.57 -0.01
C LYS A 11 21.78 3.73 1.05
N ALA A 12 20.47 3.91 1.21
CA ALA A 12 19.68 3.10 2.13
C ALA A 12 19.70 1.61 1.72
N ALA A 13 19.52 1.33 0.43
CA ALA A 13 19.55 -0.03 -0.12
C ALA A 13 20.86 -0.76 0.20
N THR A 14 22.00 -0.07 0.18
CA THR A 14 23.31 -0.66 0.53
C THR A 14 23.32 -1.21 1.96
N GLN A 15 22.62 -0.53 2.89
CA GLN A 15 22.56 -0.95 4.30
C GLN A 15 21.48 -2.02 4.55
N LEU A 16 20.44 -2.06 3.70
CA LEU A 16 19.29 -2.93 3.84
C LEU A 16 19.42 -4.25 3.06
N LYS A 17 20.35 -4.34 2.12
CA LYS A 17 20.55 -5.53 1.28
C LYS A 17 20.78 -6.77 2.14
N GLY A 18 19.97 -7.81 1.88
CA GLY A 18 19.98 -9.06 2.66
C GLY A 18 19.28 -8.98 4.02
N LYS A 19 18.72 -7.82 4.39
CA LYS A 19 17.98 -7.64 5.65
C LYS A 19 16.47 -7.46 5.42
N VAL A 20 16.06 -7.12 4.20
CA VAL A 20 14.67 -6.92 3.80
C VAL A 20 14.37 -7.76 2.57
N SER A 21 13.12 -8.20 2.44
CA SER A 21 12.64 -8.96 1.28
C SER A 21 12.39 -8.05 0.08
N TYR A 22 11.90 -6.85 0.31
CA TYR A 22 11.63 -5.83 -0.71
C TYR A 22 11.60 -4.43 -0.08
N LEU A 23 11.54 -3.40 -0.91
CA LEU A 23 11.29 -2.02 -0.50
C LEU A 23 10.05 -1.49 -1.23
N GLU A 24 9.13 -0.91 -0.47
CA GLU A 24 7.94 -0.27 -1.01
C GLU A 24 8.20 1.20 -1.31
N ASP A 25 7.88 1.61 -2.54
CA ASP A 25 8.01 2.99 -3.03
C ASP A 25 9.27 3.71 -2.53
N PRO A 26 10.49 3.12 -2.74
CA PRO A 26 11.72 3.65 -2.16
C PRO A 26 12.09 5.03 -2.70
N CYS A 27 11.66 5.37 -3.91
CA CYS A 27 11.97 6.64 -4.54
C CYS A 27 10.82 7.09 -5.46
N GLY A 28 10.74 8.38 -5.70
CA GLY A 28 9.70 9.02 -6.52
C GLY A 28 10.24 9.60 -7.82
N ALA A 29 9.41 10.43 -8.47
CA ALA A 29 9.81 11.14 -9.67
C ALA A 29 10.99 12.08 -9.38
N GLU A 30 11.94 12.17 -10.31
CA GLU A 30 13.13 12.99 -10.17
C GLU A 30 13.47 13.70 -11.49
N GLY A 31 13.60 15.01 -11.43
CA GLY A 31 13.88 15.80 -12.62
C GLY A 31 12.77 15.68 -13.66
N ARG A 32 13.09 15.06 -14.80
CA ARG A 32 12.14 14.81 -15.91
C ARG A 32 11.66 13.37 -15.96
N PHE A 33 12.15 12.53 -15.06
CA PHE A 33 11.84 11.11 -15.01
C PHE A 33 10.66 10.82 -14.10
N SER A 34 9.77 9.96 -14.54
CA SER A 34 8.63 9.52 -13.76
C SER A 34 9.07 8.60 -12.61
N SER A 35 8.22 8.45 -11.60
CA SER A 35 8.47 7.51 -10.50
C SER A 35 8.73 6.09 -11.02
N ARG A 36 8.07 5.65 -12.08
CA ARG A 36 8.29 4.33 -12.69
C ARG A 36 9.69 4.18 -13.27
N GLU A 37 10.20 5.20 -13.94
CA GLU A 37 11.57 5.19 -14.48
C GLU A 37 12.61 5.18 -13.36
N ILE A 38 12.42 5.99 -12.33
CA ILE A 38 13.34 6.05 -11.18
C ILE A 38 13.30 4.74 -10.38
N MET A 39 12.12 4.15 -10.16
CA MET A 39 12.01 2.85 -9.50
C MET A 39 12.65 1.73 -10.32
N ALA A 40 12.50 1.73 -11.64
CA ALA A 40 13.17 0.78 -12.51
C ALA A 40 14.71 0.87 -12.39
N GLU A 41 15.25 2.09 -12.39
CA GLU A 41 16.69 2.32 -12.18
C GLU A 41 17.13 1.91 -10.77
N PHE A 42 16.34 2.23 -9.75
CA PHE A 42 16.61 1.80 -8.38
C PHE A 42 16.70 0.27 -8.28
N LYS A 43 15.69 -0.43 -8.79
CA LYS A 43 15.65 -1.90 -8.80
C LYS A 43 16.85 -2.49 -9.50
N GLN A 44 17.18 -2.01 -10.69
CA GLN A 44 18.33 -2.48 -11.46
C GLN A 44 19.65 -2.29 -10.72
N ARG A 45 19.84 -1.14 -10.07
CA ARG A 45 21.11 -0.81 -9.39
C ARG A 45 21.26 -1.40 -8.01
N SER A 46 20.17 -1.50 -7.25
CA SER A 46 20.18 -2.05 -5.88
C SER A 46 20.13 -3.57 -5.85
N GLY A 47 19.43 -4.17 -6.82
CA GLY A 47 19.09 -5.59 -6.82
C GLY A 47 18.13 -5.99 -5.70
N ILE A 48 17.42 -5.03 -5.10
CA ILE A 48 16.36 -5.27 -4.11
C ILE A 48 15.01 -5.22 -4.82
N PRO A 49 14.13 -6.22 -4.64
CA PRO A 49 12.79 -6.21 -5.18
C PRO A 49 12.00 -4.97 -4.73
N THR A 50 11.13 -4.45 -5.60
CA THR A 50 10.32 -3.28 -5.32
C THR A 50 8.84 -3.60 -5.27
N ALA A 51 8.15 -3.08 -4.26
CA ALA A 51 6.70 -3.08 -4.16
C ALA A 51 6.16 -1.67 -4.35
N THR A 52 4.91 -1.55 -4.83
CA THR A 52 4.26 -0.26 -5.00
C THR A 52 2.74 -0.35 -5.06
N ASN A 53 2.07 0.63 -4.47
CA ASN A 53 0.69 0.96 -4.76
C ASN A 53 0.56 2.35 -5.42
N MET A 54 1.65 3.12 -5.49
CA MET A 54 1.63 4.53 -5.92
C MET A 54 1.74 4.70 -7.44
N VAL A 55 2.44 3.80 -8.12
CA VAL A 55 2.74 3.93 -9.55
C VAL A 55 2.03 2.91 -10.43
N ALA A 56 1.12 2.13 -9.84
CA ALA A 56 0.34 1.08 -10.49
C ALA A 56 -1.06 0.97 -9.87
N THR A 57 -1.85 2.04 -9.95
CA THR A 57 -3.19 2.13 -9.33
C THR A 57 -4.33 1.74 -10.28
N ASP A 58 -4.04 1.57 -11.55
CA ASP A 58 -4.96 1.06 -12.58
C ASP A 58 -4.25 0.16 -13.60
N SER A 59 -5.02 -0.48 -14.47
CA SER A 59 -4.51 -1.44 -15.47
C SER A 59 -3.50 -0.82 -16.43
N ARG A 60 -3.68 0.44 -16.82
CA ARG A 60 -2.78 1.15 -17.74
C ARG A 60 -1.45 1.47 -17.08
N GLU A 61 -1.50 1.96 -15.84
CA GLU A 61 -0.30 2.24 -15.05
C GLU A 61 0.47 0.97 -14.74
N LEU A 62 -0.24 -0.11 -14.36
CA LEU A 62 0.38 -1.41 -14.09
C LEU A 62 1.08 -1.96 -15.34
N ALA A 63 0.41 -1.96 -16.50
CA ALA A 63 1.02 -2.41 -17.75
C ALA A 63 2.29 -1.61 -18.09
N HIS A 64 2.27 -0.30 -17.82
CA HIS A 64 3.41 0.57 -18.05
C HIS A 64 4.56 0.29 -17.07
N ALA A 65 4.24 0.05 -15.80
CA ALA A 65 5.23 -0.30 -14.77
C ALA A 65 5.89 -1.66 -15.05
N ILE A 66 5.10 -2.66 -15.48
CA ILE A 66 5.61 -3.97 -15.90
C ILE A 66 6.57 -3.82 -17.10
N LYS A 67 6.16 -3.08 -18.13
CA LYS A 67 6.97 -2.85 -19.34
C LYS A 67 8.32 -2.21 -19.01
N GLN A 68 8.38 -1.34 -18.01
CA GLN A 68 9.61 -0.68 -17.57
C GLN A 68 10.40 -1.49 -16.53
N SER A 69 9.87 -2.65 -16.10
CA SER A 69 10.45 -3.44 -14.99
C SER A 69 10.59 -2.63 -13.69
N ALA A 70 9.63 -1.73 -13.44
CA ALA A 70 9.67 -0.80 -12.31
C ALA A 70 9.29 -1.45 -10.98
N LEU A 71 8.66 -2.63 -11.00
CA LEU A 71 8.16 -3.31 -9.81
C LEU A 71 8.32 -4.83 -9.89
N ASP A 72 8.31 -5.47 -8.73
CA ASP A 72 8.21 -6.92 -8.56
C ASP A 72 6.90 -7.32 -7.88
N ILE A 73 6.32 -6.39 -7.11
CA ILE A 73 5.15 -6.62 -6.27
C ILE A 73 4.18 -5.44 -6.45
N PRO A 74 3.20 -5.53 -7.35
CA PRO A 74 2.08 -4.59 -7.32
C PRO A 74 1.24 -4.85 -6.06
N LEU A 75 0.99 -3.79 -5.29
CA LEU A 75 0.15 -3.83 -4.11
C LEU A 75 -1.27 -3.43 -4.54
N ALA A 76 -2.04 -4.43 -4.96
CA ALA A 76 -3.36 -4.23 -5.55
C ALA A 76 -4.43 -4.04 -4.48
N ASP A 77 -4.50 -2.83 -3.92
CA ASP A 77 -5.49 -2.45 -2.93
C ASP A 77 -6.91 -2.53 -3.51
N PRO A 78 -7.83 -3.35 -2.94
CA PRO A 78 -9.20 -3.47 -3.40
C PRO A 78 -10.02 -2.17 -3.36
N HIS A 79 -9.58 -1.15 -2.63
CA HIS A 79 -10.24 0.16 -2.64
C HIS A 79 -10.03 0.92 -3.95
N PHE A 80 -8.94 0.65 -4.67
CA PHE A 80 -8.67 1.22 -6.00
C PHE A 80 -9.15 0.30 -7.13
N TRP A 81 -8.85 -1.00 -6.99
CA TRP A 81 -9.08 -1.98 -8.04
C TRP A 81 -10.48 -2.63 -8.00
N GLY A 82 -11.21 -2.49 -6.89
CA GLY A 82 -12.32 -3.38 -6.55
C GLY A 82 -11.83 -4.79 -6.22
N MET A 83 -12.67 -5.61 -5.62
CA MET A 83 -12.29 -6.98 -5.25
C MET A 83 -11.93 -7.83 -6.46
N GLU A 84 -12.77 -7.81 -7.50
CA GLU A 84 -12.55 -8.55 -8.75
C GLU A 84 -11.26 -8.09 -9.46
N GLY A 85 -11.07 -6.78 -9.60
CA GLY A 85 -9.88 -6.22 -10.24
C GLY A 85 -8.59 -6.56 -9.48
N ALA A 86 -8.60 -6.57 -8.16
CA ALA A 86 -7.44 -6.97 -7.35
C ALA A 86 -7.08 -8.45 -7.54
N VAL A 87 -8.09 -9.34 -7.67
CA VAL A 87 -7.86 -10.76 -8.02
C VAL A 87 -7.33 -10.88 -9.45
N GLN A 88 -7.89 -10.14 -10.42
CA GLN A 88 -7.38 -10.14 -11.81
C GLN A 88 -5.92 -9.69 -11.89
N VAL A 89 -5.50 -8.72 -11.05
CA VAL A 89 -4.10 -8.31 -10.95
C VAL A 89 -3.23 -9.48 -10.48
N SER A 90 -3.68 -10.35 -9.58
CA SER A 90 -2.89 -11.51 -9.15
C SER A 90 -2.62 -12.49 -10.28
N SER A 91 -3.62 -12.78 -11.11
CA SER A 91 -3.45 -13.60 -12.31
C SER A 91 -2.46 -12.98 -13.31
N LEU A 92 -2.51 -11.64 -13.47
CA LEU A 92 -1.55 -10.93 -14.31
C LEU A 92 -0.12 -10.99 -13.73
N CYS A 93 0.02 -10.90 -12.41
CA CYS A 93 1.31 -11.07 -11.73
C CYS A 93 1.90 -12.45 -11.99
N ASP A 94 1.13 -13.50 -11.81
CA ASP A 94 1.56 -14.88 -12.03
C ASP A 94 2.05 -15.09 -13.46
N GLN A 95 1.30 -14.60 -14.45
CA GLN A 95 1.66 -14.67 -15.88
C GLN A 95 2.96 -13.91 -16.22
N ASN A 96 3.34 -12.91 -15.44
CA ASN A 96 4.55 -12.10 -15.66
C ASN A 96 5.70 -12.43 -14.70
N GLY A 97 5.58 -13.47 -13.88
CA GLY A 97 6.59 -13.85 -12.89
C GLY A 97 6.77 -12.82 -11.77
N LEU A 98 5.71 -12.07 -11.46
CA LEU A 98 5.65 -11.10 -10.37
C LEU A 98 4.96 -11.73 -9.15
N SER A 99 5.20 -11.17 -7.97
CA SER A 99 4.42 -11.48 -6.78
C SER A 99 3.27 -10.49 -6.64
N TRP A 100 2.16 -10.93 -6.07
CA TRP A 100 1.04 -10.08 -5.73
C TRP A 100 1.06 -9.70 -4.26
N GLY A 101 0.65 -8.48 -3.92
CA GLY A 101 0.41 -8.02 -2.57
C GLY A 101 -0.81 -7.10 -2.50
N ALA A 102 -1.22 -6.75 -1.30
CA ALA A 102 -2.25 -5.75 -1.06
C ALA A 102 -1.74 -4.74 -0.05
N HIS A 103 -2.10 -3.48 -0.28
CA HIS A 103 -1.82 -2.39 0.63
C HIS A 103 -3.08 -2.04 1.42
N SER A 104 -2.92 -1.81 2.71
CA SER A 104 -3.98 -1.34 3.58
C SER A 104 -3.52 -0.03 4.24
N ASN A 105 -4.20 1.06 3.95
CA ASN A 105 -4.03 2.31 4.68
C ASN A 105 -4.64 2.24 6.08
N ASN A 106 -4.95 3.37 6.71
CA ASN A 106 -5.63 3.46 8.00
C ASN A 106 -7.11 3.04 7.89
N HIS A 107 -7.35 1.86 7.34
CA HIS A 107 -8.68 1.27 7.20
C HIS A 107 -9.04 0.49 8.46
N PHE A 108 -10.34 0.30 8.66
CA PHE A 108 -10.88 -0.49 9.76
C PHE A 108 -10.94 -1.99 9.42
N ASP A 109 -11.44 -2.75 10.34
CA ASP A 109 -11.64 -4.21 10.30
C ASP A 109 -12.48 -4.70 9.11
N ILE A 110 -13.45 -3.91 8.64
CA ILE A 110 -14.23 -4.22 7.42
C ILE A 110 -13.30 -4.29 6.20
N SER A 111 -12.39 -3.34 6.07
CA SER A 111 -11.41 -3.34 4.97
C SER A 111 -10.42 -4.49 5.10
N LEU A 112 -9.99 -4.81 6.32
CA LEU A 112 -9.13 -5.97 6.54
C LEU A 112 -9.84 -7.28 6.13
N ALA A 113 -11.14 -7.43 6.47
CA ALA A 113 -11.93 -8.57 6.02
C ALA A 113 -11.99 -8.64 4.49
N MET A 114 -12.21 -7.51 3.81
CA MET A 114 -12.23 -7.43 2.34
C MET A 114 -10.88 -7.83 1.73
N VAL A 115 -9.78 -7.24 2.21
CA VAL A 115 -8.42 -7.54 1.72
C VAL A 115 -8.09 -9.02 1.95
N SER A 116 -8.47 -9.58 3.10
CA SER A 116 -8.23 -10.99 3.42
C SER A 116 -8.98 -11.95 2.47
N GLN A 117 -10.23 -11.62 2.11
CA GLN A 117 -11.00 -12.41 1.14
C GLN A 117 -10.38 -12.34 -0.26
N VAL A 118 -9.93 -11.16 -0.68
CA VAL A 118 -9.25 -10.99 -1.97
C VAL A 118 -7.94 -11.78 -1.99
N ALA A 119 -7.15 -11.72 -0.94
CA ALA A 119 -5.90 -12.45 -0.84
C ALA A 119 -6.09 -13.97 -0.84
N ALA A 120 -7.18 -14.46 -0.22
CA ALA A 120 -7.53 -15.88 -0.27
C ALA A 120 -7.95 -16.36 -1.67
N ALA A 121 -8.41 -15.45 -2.53
CA ALA A 121 -8.79 -15.73 -3.92
C ALA A 121 -7.67 -15.42 -4.93
N ALA A 122 -6.60 -14.76 -4.51
CA ALA A 122 -5.49 -14.37 -5.36
C ALA A 122 -4.69 -15.60 -5.83
N GLU A 123 -4.18 -15.53 -7.06
CA GLU A 123 -3.38 -16.58 -7.71
C GLU A 123 -1.88 -16.27 -7.60
N GLY A 124 -1.06 -17.30 -7.83
CA GLY A 124 0.40 -17.18 -7.90
C GLY A 124 1.09 -16.96 -6.55
N THR A 125 2.18 -16.22 -6.58
CA THR A 125 2.96 -15.90 -5.37
C THR A 125 2.38 -14.67 -4.68
N ILE A 126 2.00 -14.83 -3.42
CA ILE A 126 1.40 -13.76 -2.59
C ILE A 126 2.42 -13.38 -1.52
N THR A 127 2.69 -12.07 -1.40
CA THR A 127 3.49 -11.52 -0.29
C THR A 127 2.64 -11.36 0.96
N ALA A 128 3.28 -11.07 2.09
CA ALA A 128 2.57 -10.70 3.30
C ALA A 128 1.66 -9.50 3.04
N ILE A 129 0.43 -9.56 3.56
CA ILE A 129 -0.55 -8.49 3.47
C ILE A 129 -0.32 -7.56 4.65
N ASP A 130 -0.27 -6.25 4.41
CA ASP A 130 -0.18 -5.28 5.48
C ASP A 130 -1.56 -4.88 6.00
N THR A 131 -1.61 -4.42 7.23
CA THR A 131 -2.78 -3.76 7.80
C THR A 131 -2.37 -2.74 8.84
N HIS A 132 -2.91 -1.52 8.75
CA HIS A 132 -2.75 -0.48 9.75
C HIS A 132 -3.83 -0.56 10.85
N TRP A 133 -4.81 -1.44 10.72
CA TRP A 133 -5.85 -1.60 11.73
C TRP A 133 -5.28 -1.98 13.12
N ILE A 134 -4.20 -2.75 13.15
CA ILE A 134 -3.50 -3.12 14.40
C ILE A 134 -3.05 -1.90 15.23
N TRP A 135 -2.91 -0.74 14.61
CA TRP A 135 -2.50 0.50 15.28
C TRP A 135 -3.68 1.39 15.71
N GLN A 136 -4.90 0.94 15.51
CA GLN A 136 -6.10 1.71 15.85
C GLN A 136 -6.66 1.38 17.24
N GLU A 137 -5.82 0.88 18.14
CA GLU A 137 -6.12 0.71 19.57
C GLU A 137 -7.41 -0.07 19.85
N GLY A 138 -7.70 -1.10 19.04
CA GLY A 138 -8.88 -1.95 19.22
C GLY A 138 -10.17 -1.36 18.69
N GLN A 139 -10.14 -0.24 17.99
CA GLN A 139 -11.33 0.29 17.30
C GLN A 139 -11.78 -0.69 16.22
N HIS A 140 -13.05 -0.99 16.17
CA HIS A 140 -13.66 -1.87 15.17
C HIS A 140 -15.07 -1.38 14.81
N LEU A 141 -15.53 -1.79 13.64
CA LEU A 141 -16.86 -1.46 13.10
C LEU A 141 -17.71 -2.72 12.88
N THR A 142 -17.21 -3.87 13.35
CA THR A 142 -17.91 -5.16 13.24
C THR A 142 -18.09 -5.81 14.60
N LEU A 143 -19.13 -6.64 14.74
CA LEU A 143 -19.40 -7.42 15.96
C LEU A 143 -18.39 -8.56 16.15
N ASN A 144 -17.80 -9.04 15.05
CA ASN A 144 -16.86 -10.15 14.99
C ASN A 144 -15.64 -9.77 14.15
N PRO A 145 -14.79 -8.83 14.60
CA PRO A 145 -13.65 -8.37 13.81
C PRO A 145 -12.68 -9.51 13.49
N PRO A 146 -12.01 -9.48 12.33
CA PRO A 146 -11.00 -10.47 11.96
C PRO A 146 -9.94 -10.60 13.05
N GLN A 147 -9.58 -11.83 13.39
CA GLN A 147 -8.55 -12.09 14.39
C GLN A 147 -7.23 -12.43 13.70
N ILE A 148 -6.18 -11.70 14.05
CA ILE A 148 -4.82 -11.99 13.59
C ILE A 148 -4.18 -12.93 14.65
N THR A 149 -3.95 -14.18 14.28
CA THR A 149 -3.33 -15.18 15.15
C THR A 149 -2.08 -15.72 14.46
N ASP A 150 -0.95 -15.65 15.13
CA ASP A 150 0.34 -16.11 14.60
C ASP A 150 0.69 -15.48 13.22
N GLY A 151 0.33 -14.22 13.03
CA GLY A 151 0.57 -13.48 11.80
C GLY A 151 -0.36 -13.84 10.63
N ALA A 152 -1.45 -14.56 10.88
CA ALA A 152 -2.41 -14.99 9.88
C ALA A 152 -3.85 -14.66 10.27
N ILE A 153 -4.72 -14.54 9.25
CA ILE A 153 -6.17 -14.44 9.41
C ILE A 153 -6.81 -15.69 8.84
N GLN A 154 -7.66 -16.34 9.63
CA GLN A 154 -8.42 -17.49 9.18
C GLN A 154 -9.62 -17.05 8.35
N ILE A 155 -9.67 -17.47 7.08
CA ILE A 155 -10.82 -17.24 6.20
C ILE A 155 -11.85 -18.36 6.44
N GLY A 156 -13.07 -17.97 6.82
CA GLY A 156 -14.21 -18.88 7.00
C GLY A 156 -15.04 -19.04 5.72
N ASN A 157 -16.10 -19.86 5.82
CA ASN A 157 -17.06 -20.12 4.75
C ASN A 157 -18.33 -19.24 4.85
N THR A 158 -18.31 -18.19 5.64
CA THR A 158 -19.46 -17.30 5.82
C THR A 158 -19.65 -16.46 4.55
N VAL A 159 -20.91 -16.30 4.15
CA VAL A 159 -21.25 -15.49 2.96
C VAL A 159 -20.83 -14.02 3.16
N GLY A 160 -20.39 -13.39 2.08
CA GLY A 160 -19.89 -12.01 2.08
C GLY A 160 -18.46 -11.90 2.63
N LEU A 161 -18.15 -10.85 3.37
CA LEU A 161 -16.81 -10.63 3.93
C LEU A 161 -16.52 -11.48 5.19
N GLY A 162 -17.50 -12.22 5.69
CA GLY A 162 -17.34 -13.03 6.91
C GLY A 162 -17.43 -12.23 8.20
N VAL A 163 -17.81 -10.95 8.13
CA VAL A 163 -17.99 -10.07 9.28
C VAL A 163 -19.42 -9.50 9.34
N GLU A 164 -19.90 -9.20 10.53
CA GLU A 164 -21.20 -8.58 10.79
C GLU A 164 -20.99 -7.13 11.22
N ILE A 165 -21.69 -6.19 10.58
CA ILE A 165 -21.52 -4.76 10.85
C ILE A 165 -22.14 -4.40 12.22
N ASP A 166 -21.36 -3.76 13.09
CA ASP A 166 -21.85 -3.06 14.26
C ASP A 166 -22.38 -1.67 13.86
N ARG A 167 -23.69 -1.57 13.63
CA ARG A 167 -24.32 -0.33 13.22
C ARG A 167 -24.13 0.78 14.25
N SER A 168 -24.11 0.46 15.54
CA SER A 168 -23.89 1.44 16.59
C SER A 168 -22.49 2.02 16.55
N ALA A 169 -21.46 1.18 16.36
CA ALA A 169 -20.09 1.63 16.20
C ALA A 169 -19.92 2.50 14.94
N VAL A 170 -20.54 2.12 13.82
CA VAL A 170 -20.51 2.91 12.58
C VAL A 170 -21.18 4.29 12.79
N GLU A 171 -22.33 4.34 13.46
CA GLU A 171 -23.01 5.60 13.73
C GLU A 171 -22.18 6.52 14.65
N GLN A 172 -21.53 5.97 15.67
CA GLN A 172 -20.64 6.72 16.56
C GLN A 172 -19.42 7.24 15.80
N ALA A 173 -18.78 6.40 14.98
CA ALA A 173 -17.64 6.81 14.15
C ALA A 173 -18.04 7.90 13.16
N HIS A 174 -19.23 7.79 12.54
CA HIS A 174 -19.75 8.81 11.63
C HIS A 174 -20.09 10.13 12.35
N ALA A 175 -20.62 10.06 13.56
CA ALA A 175 -20.86 11.25 14.39
C ALA A 175 -19.55 11.94 14.76
N LEU A 176 -18.51 11.15 15.09
CA LEU A 176 -17.17 11.65 15.35
C LEU A 176 -16.59 12.32 14.09
N TYR A 177 -16.67 11.67 12.93
CA TYR A 177 -16.23 12.24 11.65
C TYR A 177 -16.88 13.59 11.36
N LYS A 178 -18.21 13.70 11.51
CA LYS A 178 -18.92 14.97 11.31
C LYS A 178 -18.50 16.07 12.30
N ARG A 179 -18.17 15.72 13.53
CA ARG A 179 -17.72 16.66 14.56
C ARG A 179 -16.30 17.16 14.33
N VAL A 180 -15.40 16.24 13.98
CA VAL A 180 -13.96 16.55 13.74
C VAL A 180 -13.79 17.26 12.39
N GLY A 181 -14.61 16.88 11.41
CA GLY A 181 -14.46 17.33 10.03
C GLY A 181 -13.35 16.60 9.29
N GLN A 182 -13.30 16.82 7.99
CA GLN A 182 -12.21 16.37 7.15
C GLN A 182 -11.20 17.49 7.02
N SER A 183 -9.94 17.20 7.30
CA SER A 183 -8.83 18.09 6.99
C SER A 183 -7.92 17.42 5.96
N ASP A 184 -7.34 18.23 5.09
CA ASP A 184 -6.27 17.75 4.22
C ASP A 184 -5.07 17.37 5.08
N ARG A 185 -4.35 16.35 4.63
CA ARG A 185 -3.10 15.97 5.28
C ARG A 185 -2.06 17.07 5.04
N ASP A 186 -1.52 17.61 6.11
CA ASP A 186 -0.42 18.57 6.07
C ASP A 186 0.80 17.99 6.79
N ASP A 187 1.79 17.63 6.04
CA ASP A 187 3.06 17.09 6.53
C ASP A 187 4.11 18.20 6.82
N SER A 188 3.71 19.47 6.79
CA SER A 188 4.63 20.62 6.89
C SER A 188 5.54 20.55 8.10
N LEU A 189 5.01 20.25 9.28
CA LEU A 189 5.83 20.17 10.50
C LEU A 189 6.90 19.07 10.43
N ALA A 190 6.53 17.89 9.95
CA ALA A 190 7.47 16.79 9.78
C ALA A 190 8.53 17.11 8.72
N MET A 191 8.08 17.66 7.59
CA MET A 191 8.97 18.00 6.47
C MET A 191 9.90 19.16 6.77
N GLN A 192 9.47 20.17 7.52
CA GLN A 192 10.33 21.30 7.94
C GLN A 192 11.44 20.87 8.91
N GLY A 193 11.24 19.79 9.65
CA GLY A 193 12.28 19.13 10.41
C GLY A 193 13.40 18.52 9.56
N LEU A 194 13.08 18.16 8.30
CA LEU A 194 14.02 17.56 7.35
C LEU A 194 14.57 18.59 6.35
N ILE A 195 13.72 19.49 5.88
CA ILE A 195 14.04 20.49 4.86
C ILE A 195 13.62 21.86 5.35
N LYS A 196 14.59 22.71 5.61
CA LYS A 196 14.34 24.10 6.08
C LYS A 196 13.48 24.86 5.06
N ASN A 197 12.43 25.52 5.54
CA ASN A 197 11.47 26.30 4.74
C ASN A 197 10.67 25.47 3.73
N TRP A 198 10.49 24.17 3.99
CA TRP A 198 9.61 23.36 3.18
C TRP A 198 8.14 23.84 3.29
N GLU A 199 7.48 23.98 2.16
CA GLU A 199 6.08 24.34 2.05
C GLU A 199 5.29 23.20 1.41
N PHE A 200 4.07 22.96 1.88
CA PHE A 200 3.19 21.95 1.32
C PHE A 200 2.74 22.35 -0.09
N ASP A 201 2.94 21.45 -1.03
CA ASP A 201 2.41 21.55 -2.39
C ASP A 201 1.57 20.30 -2.69
N PRO A 202 0.23 20.40 -2.78
CA PRO A 202 -0.63 19.24 -3.03
C PRO A 202 -0.40 18.57 -4.39
N LYS A 203 0.31 19.25 -5.30
CA LYS A 203 0.68 18.71 -6.62
C LYS A 203 2.03 17.99 -6.64
N ARG A 204 2.77 18.05 -5.53
CA ARG A 204 4.07 17.39 -5.41
C ARG A 204 4.04 16.45 -4.22
N PRO A 205 4.36 15.16 -4.42
CA PRO A 205 4.57 14.27 -3.27
C PRO A 205 5.72 14.81 -2.41
N CYS A 206 5.67 14.53 -1.10
CA CYS A 206 6.79 14.83 -0.20
C CYS A 206 8.04 14.12 -0.71
N MET A 207 9.00 14.89 -1.19
CA MET A 207 10.29 14.37 -1.68
C MET A 207 11.42 14.96 -0.85
N VAL A 208 12.19 14.09 -0.24
CA VAL A 208 13.49 14.45 0.35
C VAL A 208 14.53 14.31 -0.74
N ARG A 209 15.10 15.42 -1.16
CA ARG A 209 16.20 15.46 -2.13
C ARG A 209 17.55 15.46 -1.42
#